data_e3b3055505a0432e3e826b5cf69a5400
#
_entry.id   e3b3055505a0432e3e826b5cf69a5400
#
_cell.length_a   1.000
_cell.length_b   1.000
_cell.length_c   1.000
_cell.angle_alpha   90.00
_cell.angle_beta   90.00
_cell.angle_gamma   90.00
#
_symmetry.space_group_name_H-M   'P 1'
#
loop_
_entity.id
_entity.type
_entity.pdbx_description
1 polymer ?
#
loop_
_entity_poly.entity_id
_entity_poly.type
_entity_poly.pdbx_seq_one_letter_code
_entity_poly.pdbx_strand_id
1 'polypeptide(L)'
;INLIPNLLNSNLSITNCGPLFKIADIFECWLDHTPSQNLVDDYLVIDQVTGKAVRWDESSQFVNNTRSLSREEAIAKIDHKEEAEFNGGKYFKAFEVTTPGTNISDLMYQHRDKRFDASIIHDGSVFLGEDITTCSYGNMSRWATQRYASDHVPLTNYSTRKYIYTEWNPRPFYNVYTDYHKILFRYGRALLNKAEALLRLNKVAEAVAVLNQTRVTHGGLPASEAATLADAWKDYKIERRVELFWEGDWYFSLLRWGKYGKEANDGKEPGSVIDELIEPATFIEIKTDRTAAYVGNVQLSNDDRTFDVRSYLFPITKSVIQANSAINESDQNPGWE
;
A
#
# COMPACT_ATOMS: atom_id res chain seq x y z
N ILE A 1 10.52 3.16 11.85
CA ILE A 1 10.91 4.50 11.37
C ILE A 1 9.83 5.42 11.87
N ASN A 2 10.18 6.31 12.77
CA ASN A 2 9.27 7.35 13.21
C ASN A 2 9.28 8.40 12.11
N LEU A 3 8.26 8.41 11.29
CA LEU A 3 7.94 9.58 10.51
C LEU A 3 7.31 10.58 11.49
N ILE A 4 8.12 11.13 12.37
CA ILE A 4 7.75 12.39 12.99
C ILE A 4 7.78 13.37 11.84
N PRO A 5 6.68 14.04 11.56
CA PRO A 5 6.71 15.11 10.58
C PRO A 5 7.89 16.02 10.97
N ASN A 6 8.74 16.27 10.02
CA ASN A 6 9.90 17.12 10.28
C ASN A 6 9.40 18.56 10.31
N LEU A 7 8.66 18.89 11.33
CA LEU A 7 7.95 20.15 11.53
C LEU A 7 8.85 21.35 11.65
N LEU A 8 10.12 21.14 11.46
CA LEU A 8 11.04 22.01 12.16
C LEU A 8 12.18 22.41 11.25
N ASN A 9 11.80 23.16 10.29
CA ASN A 9 12.68 24.23 9.92
C ASN A 9 12.96 25.03 11.22
N SER A 10 14.20 25.06 11.65
CA SER A 10 14.69 25.67 12.89
C SER A 10 14.29 27.14 13.12
N ASN A 11 13.57 27.73 12.19
CA ASN A 11 13.09 29.11 12.22
C ASN A 11 11.58 29.24 12.47
N LEU A 12 10.84 28.14 12.58
CA LEU A 12 9.43 28.21 12.94
C LEU A 12 9.29 28.22 14.46
N SER A 13 8.96 29.34 15.01
CA SER A 13 8.55 29.46 16.38
C SER A 13 7.32 28.58 16.59
N ILE A 14 7.35 27.79 17.67
CA ILE A 14 6.27 26.87 18.08
C ILE A 14 4.90 27.56 18.15
N THR A 15 4.89 28.85 18.41
CA THR A 15 3.69 29.68 18.48
C THR A 15 3.02 29.91 17.14
N ASN A 16 3.71 29.66 16.03
CA ASN A 16 3.19 29.84 14.66
C ASN A 16 2.70 28.54 14.02
N CYS A 17 2.78 27.41 14.70
CA CYS A 17 2.22 26.14 14.24
C CYS A 17 0.69 26.12 14.50
N GLY A 18 -0.01 27.07 13.97
CA GLY A 18 -1.46 27.14 13.98
C GLY A 18 -2.08 26.61 12.69
N PRO A 19 -3.34 26.89 12.44
CA PRO A 19 -4.10 26.42 11.27
C PRO A 19 -3.55 26.84 9.90
N LEU A 20 -2.43 27.53 9.85
CA LEU A 20 -1.73 27.92 8.62
C LEU A 20 -0.63 26.93 8.21
N PHE A 21 -0.47 25.84 8.94
CA PHE A 21 0.56 24.85 8.66
C PHE A 21 0.18 24.05 7.42
N LYS A 22 0.92 24.24 6.35
CA LYS A 22 0.68 23.45 5.13
C LYS A 22 1.25 22.05 5.30
N ILE A 23 0.52 21.06 4.84
CA ILE A 23 0.95 19.68 4.91
C ILE A 23 2.31 19.43 4.23
N ALA A 24 2.63 20.23 3.20
CA ALA A 24 3.93 20.22 2.56
C ALA A 24 5.07 20.59 3.52
N ASP A 25 4.81 21.46 4.50
CA ASP A 25 5.81 21.87 5.48
C ASP A 25 6.01 20.77 6.54
N ILE A 26 4.98 20.00 6.83
CA ILE A 26 5.01 18.91 7.82
C ILE A 26 5.93 17.77 7.38
N PHE A 27 5.87 17.40 6.12
CA PHE A 27 6.70 16.33 5.58
C PHE A 27 8.06 16.82 5.09
N GLU A 28 8.37 18.12 5.28
CA GLU A 28 9.57 18.75 4.67
C GLU A 28 9.75 18.35 3.20
N CYS A 29 8.64 18.13 2.51
CA CYS A 29 8.62 17.63 1.14
C CYS A 29 9.19 16.21 0.92
N TRP A 30 9.52 15.46 1.98
CA TRP A 30 10.01 14.09 1.87
C TRP A 30 8.83 13.10 1.89
N LEU A 31 8.35 12.74 0.72
CA LEU A 31 7.24 11.79 0.54
C LEU A 31 7.71 10.47 -0.08
N ASP A 32 8.88 10.01 0.32
CA ASP A 32 9.54 8.83 -0.24
C ASP A 32 8.79 7.51 0.00
N HIS A 33 7.92 7.49 1.00
CA HIS A 33 7.19 6.27 1.38
C HIS A 33 5.76 6.33 0.90
N THR A 34 5.57 6.00 -0.38
CA THR A 34 4.27 6.08 -1.04
C THR A 34 3.66 4.68 -1.19
N PRO A 35 2.46 4.43 -0.63
CA PRO A 35 1.73 3.20 -0.87
C PRO A 35 1.41 3.03 -2.36
N SER A 36 1.62 1.85 -2.92
CA SER A 36 1.25 1.57 -4.31
C SER A 36 -0.25 1.35 -4.46
N GLN A 37 -0.78 1.58 -5.67
CA GLN A 37 -2.18 1.24 -5.98
C GLN A 37 -2.45 -0.26 -5.77
N ASN A 38 -1.48 -1.13 -6.06
CA ASN A 38 -1.60 -2.57 -5.77
C ASN A 38 -1.93 -2.87 -4.29
N LEU A 39 -1.34 -2.11 -3.36
CA LEU A 39 -1.70 -2.23 -1.95
C LEU A 39 -3.08 -1.65 -1.67
N VAL A 40 -3.38 -0.49 -2.26
CA VAL A 40 -4.68 0.17 -2.07
C VAL A 40 -5.82 -0.69 -2.59
N ASP A 41 -5.59 -1.46 -3.64
CA ASP A 41 -6.56 -2.42 -4.18
C ASP A 41 -6.99 -3.49 -3.17
N ASP A 42 -6.11 -3.85 -2.24
CA ASP A 42 -6.39 -4.86 -1.20
C ASP A 42 -7.21 -4.33 -0.02
N TYR A 43 -7.35 -3.00 0.12
CA TYR A 43 -8.33 -2.41 1.02
C TYR A 43 -9.73 -2.50 0.39
N LEU A 44 -10.43 -3.58 0.64
CA LEU A 44 -11.71 -3.88 0.01
C LEU A 44 -12.78 -2.82 0.32
N VAL A 45 -13.79 -2.73 -0.54
CA VAL A 45 -14.99 -1.92 -0.32
C VAL A 45 -16.18 -2.82 0.00
N ILE A 46 -17.14 -2.29 0.74
CA ILE A 46 -18.44 -2.95 0.93
C ILE A 46 -19.32 -2.58 -0.27
N ASP A 47 -19.61 -3.54 -1.10
CA ASP A 47 -20.54 -3.39 -2.21
C ASP A 47 -21.95 -3.05 -1.70
N GLN A 48 -22.48 -1.93 -2.15
CA GLN A 48 -23.72 -1.38 -1.61
C GLN A 48 -24.98 -2.14 -2.06
N VAL A 49 -24.86 -3.00 -3.06
CA VAL A 49 -25.97 -3.84 -3.54
C VAL A 49 -25.94 -5.21 -2.90
N THR A 50 -24.75 -5.83 -2.86
CA THR A 50 -24.62 -7.22 -2.39
C THR A 50 -24.24 -7.32 -0.90
N GLY A 51 -23.74 -6.25 -0.31
CA GLY A 51 -23.21 -6.24 1.06
C GLY A 51 -21.90 -7.00 1.23
N LYS A 52 -21.27 -7.47 0.15
CA LYS A 52 -20.00 -8.22 0.17
C LYS A 52 -18.81 -7.28 0.13
N ALA A 53 -17.70 -7.74 0.68
CA ALA A 53 -16.42 -7.06 0.51
C ALA A 53 -15.79 -7.49 -0.82
N VAL A 54 -15.57 -6.53 -1.72
CA VAL A 54 -15.03 -6.72 -3.07
C VAL A 54 -13.92 -5.68 -3.34
N ARG A 55 -13.20 -5.84 -4.43
CA ARG A 55 -12.30 -4.78 -4.90
C ARG A 55 -13.12 -3.55 -5.33
N TRP A 56 -12.54 -2.36 -5.18
CA TRP A 56 -13.24 -1.11 -5.49
C TRP A 56 -13.74 -1.05 -6.94
N ASP A 57 -12.92 -1.52 -7.90
CA ASP A 57 -13.22 -1.54 -9.33
C ASP A 57 -14.22 -2.66 -9.75
N GLU A 58 -14.58 -3.54 -8.83
CA GLU A 58 -15.58 -4.59 -9.01
C GLU A 58 -16.91 -4.27 -8.30
N SER A 59 -16.94 -3.23 -7.47
CA SER A 59 -18.13 -2.88 -6.70
C SER A 59 -19.27 -2.36 -7.58
N SER A 60 -20.50 -2.67 -7.19
CA SER A 60 -21.70 -2.22 -7.93
C SER A 60 -21.77 -0.70 -8.03
N GLN A 61 -21.38 0.02 -6.96
CA GLN A 61 -21.37 1.48 -6.96
C GLN A 61 -20.34 2.05 -7.96
N PHE A 62 -19.24 1.37 -8.20
CA PHE A 62 -18.24 1.78 -9.19
C PHE A 62 -18.68 1.39 -10.61
N VAL A 63 -18.96 0.11 -10.83
CA VAL A 63 -19.28 -0.45 -12.17
C VAL A 63 -20.52 0.22 -12.78
N ASN A 64 -21.54 0.53 -11.99
CA ASN A 64 -22.78 1.14 -12.50
C ASN A 64 -22.62 2.63 -12.85
N ASN A 65 -21.56 3.29 -12.40
CA ASN A 65 -21.35 4.73 -12.59
C ASN A 65 -20.12 5.06 -13.43
N THR A 66 -19.41 4.05 -13.91
CA THR A 66 -18.18 4.24 -14.70
C THR A 66 -18.17 3.36 -15.94
N ARG A 67 -17.30 3.69 -16.87
CA ARG A 67 -16.87 2.79 -17.94
C ARG A 67 -15.36 2.74 -18.03
N SER A 68 -14.84 1.65 -18.51
CA SER A 68 -13.41 1.53 -18.83
C SER A 68 -13.07 2.36 -20.07
N LEU A 69 -11.87 2.92 -20.07
CA LEU A 69 -11.28 3.62 -21.19
C LEU A 69 -10.19 2.75 -21.84
N SER A 70 -10.08 2.84 -23.17
CA SER A 70 -8.88 2.36 -23.85
C SER A 70 -7.67 3.23 -23.48
N ARG A 71 -6.46 2.75 -23.77
CA ARG A 71 -5.24 3.52 -23.54
C ARG A 71 -5.25 4.84 -24.33
N GLU A 72 -5.68 4.80 -25.58
CA GLU A 72 -5.80 5.97 -26.46
C GLU A 72 -6.82 6.99 -25.93
N GLU A 73 -7.97 6.52 -25.48
CA GLU A 73 -8.99 7.39 -24.87
C GLU A 73 -8.46 8.05 -23.60
N ALA A 74 -7.74 7.30 -22.78
CA ALA A 74 -7.17 7.81 -21.53
C ALA A 74 -6.12 8.88 -21.81
N ILE A 75 -5.15 8.61 -22.70
CA ILE A 75 -4.09 9.56 -23.09
C ILE A 75 -4.68 10.87 -23.61
N ALA A 76 -5.76 10.81 -24.38
CA ALA A 76 -6.43 11.99 -24.91
C ALA A 76 -7.09 12.85 -23.81
N LYS A 77 -7.30 12.33 -22.63
CA LYS A 77 -8.03 12.97 -21.51
C LYS A 77 -7.18 13.33 -20.31
N ILE A 78 -5.92 12.87 -20.23
CA ILE A 78 -5.04 13.16 -19.08
C ILE A 78 -4.73 14.67 -19.00
N ASP A 79 -4.57 15.16 -17.78
CA ASP A 79 -4.25 16.56 -17.51
C ASP A 79 -2.76 16.87 -17.72
N HIS A 80 -1.91 15.86 -17.71
CA HIS A 80 -0.46 15.94 -17.88
C HIS A 80 -0.01 15.24 -19.16
N LYS A 81 0.95 15.82 -19.85
CA LYS A 81 1.48 15.32 -21.11
C LYS A 81 2.55 14.23 -20.96
N GLU A 82 2.68 13.63 -19.81
CA GLU A 82 3.65 12.56 -19.63
C GLU A 82 3.12 11.23 -20.18
N GLU A 83 2.85 11.24 -21.47
CA GLU A 83 2.34 10.09 -22.24
C GLU A 83 3.20 8.84 -22.11
N ALA A 84 4.51 9.01 -21.86
CA ALA A 84 5.44 7.89 -21.77
C ALA A 84 5.09 6.91 -20.64
N GLU A 85 4.63 7.39 -19.49
CA GLU A 85 4.23 6.53 -18.38
C GLU A 85 2.99 5.70 -18.70
N PHE A 86 2.04 6.27 -19.44
CA PHE A 86 0.85 5.57 -19.86
C PHE A 86 1.10 4.69 -21.09
N ASN A 87 2.01 5.07 -21.97
CA ASN A 87 2.32 4.32 -23.20
C ASN A 87 3.27 3.15 -22.97
N GLY A 88 4.23 3.29 -22.04
CA GLY A 88 5.28 2.27 -21.81
C GLY A 88 4.94 1.23 -20.76
N GLY A 89 3.93 1.45 -19.93
CA GLY A 89 3.61 0.57 -18.81
C GLY A 89 2.89 -0.70 -19.22
N LYS A 90 3.29 -1.84 -18.67
CA LYS A 90 2.61 -3.14 -18.87
C LYS A 90 1.26 -3.17 -18.17
N TYR A 91 1.15 -2.53 -17.01
CA TYR A 91 -0.07 -2.45 -16.24
C TYR A 91 -0.81 -1.16 -16.56
N PHE A 92 -2.04 -1.27 -16.97
CA PHE A 92 -2.88 -0.13 -17.32
C PHE A 92 -4.34 -0.44 -17.03
N LYS A 93 -5.01 0.47 -16.32
CA LYS A 93 -6.46 0.55 -16.22
C LYS A 93 -6.86 2.02 -16.28
N ALA A 94 -7.95 2.33 -16.91
CA ALA A 94 -8.50 3.68 -16.90
C ALA A 94 -10.03 3.63 -16.90
N PHE A 95 -10.63 4.60 -16.24
CA PHE A 95 -12.07 4.68 -16.05
C PHE A 95 -12.53 6.13 -16.17
N GLU A 96 -13.74 6.33 -16.67
CA GLU A 96 -14.43 7.61 -16.58
C GLU A 96 -15.82 7.44 -16.00
N VAL A 97 -16.30 8.47 -15.35
CA VAL A 97 -17.65 8.57 -14.81
C VAL A 97 -18.65 8.72 -15.95
N THR A 98 -19.71 7.92 -15.89
CA THR A 98 -20.83 7.98 -16.86
C THR A 98 -22.05 8.70 -16.31
N THR A 99 -22.18 8.81 -14.99
CA THR A 99 -23.28 9.47 -14.31
C THR A 99 -22.90 10.90 -13.98
N PRO A 100 -23.58 11.92 -14.56
CA PRO A 100 -23.28 13.32 -14.31
C PRO A 100 -23.31 13.70 -12.83
N GLY A 101 -22.35 14.51 -12.38
CA GLY A 101 -22.24 14.95 -10.99
C GLY A 101 -21.62 13.92 -10.02
N THR A 102 -21.20 12.76 -10.52
CA THR A 102 -20.49 11.77 -9.73
C THR A 102 -18.99 12.10 -9.67
N ASN A 103 -18.40 11.94 -8.50
CA ASN A 103 -16.99 12.09 -8.25
C ASN A 103 -16.33 10.69 -8.20
N ILE A 104 -15.32 10.43 -9.06
CA ILE A 104 -14.68 9.12 -9.12
C ILE A 104 -13.91 8.78 -7.84
N SER A 105 -13.36 9.80 -7.14
CA SER A 105 -12.69 9.58 -5.85
C SER A 105 -13.67 9.04 -4.81
N ASP A 106 -14.91 9.55 -4.78
CA ASP A 106 -15.94 9.06 -3.87
C ASP A 106 -16.31 7.61 -4.16
N LEU A 107 -16.44 7.27 -5.44
CA LEU A 107 -16.71 5.88 -5.85
C LEU A 107 -15.59 4.92 -5.45
N MET A 108 -14.34 5.41 -5.44
CA MET A 108 -13.17 4.60 -5.12
C MET A 108 -12.93 4.46 -3.62
N TYR A 109 -13.20 5.51 -2.84
CA TYR A 109 -12.70 5.61 -1.47
C TYR A 109 -13.77 5.52 -0.39
N GLN A 110 -15.06 5.67 -0.72
CA GLN A 110 -16.15 5.46 0.23
C GLN A 110 -16.41 3.97 0.48
N HIS A 111 -16.96 3.67 1.65
CA HIS A 111 -17.33 2.31 2.09
C HIS A 111 -16.17 1.31 2.12
N ARG A 112 -14.95 1.79 2.25
CA ARG A 112 -13.74 0.99 2.35
C ARG A 112 -13.58 0.33 3.71
N ASP A 113 -12.70 -0.67 3.74
CA ASP A 113 -12.04 -1.15 4.94
C ASP A 113 -11.60 0.04 5.82
N LYS A 114 -12.03 0.08 7.07
CA LYS A 114 -11.75 1.20 7.98
C LYS A 114 -10.27 1.45 8.22
N ARG A 115 -9.42 0.45 7.98
CA ARG A 115 -7.97 0.59 8.07
C ARG A 115 -7.40 1.43 6.92
N PHE A 116 -8.15 1.60 5.83
CA PHE A 116 -7.73 2.43 4.70
C PHE A 116 -7.48 3.87 5.15
N ASP A 117 -8.49 4.55 5.67
CA ASP A 117 -8.37 5.92 6.16
C ASP A 117 -7.40 6.06 7.35
N ALA A 118 -7.26 5.01 8.15
CA ALA A 118 -6.31 4.99 9.26
C ALA A 118 -4.85 4.84 8.81
N SER A 119 -4.60 4.35 7.60
CA SER A 119 -3.27 3.95 7.13
C SER A 119 -2.78 4.75 5.93
N ILE A 120 -3.67 5.24 5.08
CA ILE A 120 -3.38 5.83 3.78
C ILE A 120 -3.96 7.25 3.70
N ILE A 121 -3.17 8.16 3.19
CA ILE A 121 -3.59 9.50 2.79
C ILE A 121 -3.91 9.45 1.30
N HIS A 122 -5.10 9.89 0.91
CA HIS A 122 -5.64 9.79 -0.45
C HIS A 122 -6.47 11.02 -0.82
N ASP A 123 -6.91 11.12 -2.06
CA ASP A 123 -7.76 12.22 -2.53
C ASP A 123 -9.07 12.29 -1.74
N GLY A 124 -9.40 13.47 -1.23
CA GLY A 124 -10.59 13.72 -0.42
C GLY A 124 -10.45 13.35 1.07
N SER A 125 -9.29 12.85 1.52
CA SER A 125 -9.05 12.63 2.96
C SER A 125 -8.75 13.95 3.68
N VAL A 126 -8.94 13.94 5.01
CA VAL A 126 -8.50 15.03 5.89
C VAL A 126 -7.29 14.56 6.68
N PHE A 127 -6.21 15.33 6.65
CA PHE A 127 -5.02 15.02 7.40
C PHE A 127 -4.45 16.29 8.06
N LEU A 128 -4.24 16.24 9.35
CA LEU A 128 -3.75 17.36 10.19
C LEU A 128 -4.57 18.65 10.02
N GLY A 129 -5.88 18.50 9.80
CA GLY A 129 -6.80 19.63 9.65
C GLY A 129 -6.85 20.25 8.25
N GLU A 130 -6.15 19.69 7.28
CA GLU A 130 -6.20 20.11 5.89
C GLU A 130 -6.95 19.09 5.02
N ASP A 131 -7.71 19.58 4.05
CA ASP A 131 -8.32 18.78 3.00
C ASP A 131 -7.23 18.37 1.99
N ILE A 132 -7.10 17.08 1.79
CA ILE A 132 -6.10 16.49 0.89
C ILE A 132 -6.67 16.33 -0.50
N THR A 133 -5.93 16.80 -1.48
CA THR A 133 -6.23 16.62 -2.89
C THR A 133 -5.03 15.97 -3.58
N THR A 134 -5.19 14.72 -4.01
CA THR A 134 -4.15 14.01 -4.77
C THR A 134 -4.51 13.87 -6.24
N CYS A 135 -5.63 14.43 -6.67
CA CYS A 135 -5.94 14.59 -8.10
C CYS A 135 -4.87 15.45 -8.79
N SER A 136 -4.84 15.45 -10.09
CA SER A 136 -3.91 16.26 -10.88
C SER A 136 -3.92 17.71 -10.38
N TYR A 137 -2.74 18.26 -10.15
CA TYR A 137 -2.52 19.60 -9.56
C TYR A 137 -3.02 19.81 -8.12
N GLY A 138 -3.43 18.75 -7.43
CA GLY A 138 -3.80 18.82 -6.02
C GLY A 138 -2.62 19.14 -5.09
N ASN A 139 -2.93 19.51 -3.84
CA ASN A 139 -1.92 19.92 -2.85
C ASN A 139 -0.94 18.82 -2.44
N MET A 140 -1.33 17.54 -2.62
CA MET A 140 -0.48 16.36 -2.38
C MET A 140 -0.38 15.43 -3.60
N SER A 141 -0.60 15.95 -4.80
CA SER A 141 -0.41 15.15 -6.01
C SER A 141 1.08 14.96 -6.34
N ARG A 142 1.40 13.93 -7.11
CA ARG A 142 2.74 13.73 -7.69
C ARG A 142 3.19 14.90 -8.59
N TRP A 143 2.25 15.70 -9.06
CA TRP A 143 2.45 16.87 -9.90
C TRP A 143 2.40 18.21 -9.16
N ALA A 144 2.41 18.19 -7.83
CA ALA A 144 2.32 19.41 -7.04
C ALA A 144 3.54 20.32 -7.27
N THR A 145 3.33 21.40 -8.01
CA THR A 145 4.37 22.36 -8.39
C THR A 145 4.93 23.18 -7.22
N GLN A 146 4.25 23.14 -6.07
CA GLN A 146 4.67 23.86 -4.86
C GLN A 146 5.77 23.14 -4.07
N ARG A 147 6.19 21.95 -4.50
CA ARG A 147 7.23 21.16 -3.84
C ARG A 147 8.56 21.37 -4.53
N TYR A 148 9.59 21.54 -3.73
CA TYR A 148 10.88 22.08 -4.15
C TYR A 148 11.73 21.18 -5.05
N ALA A 149 11.39 19.92 -5.19
CA ALA A 149 12.12 19.00 -6.04
C ALA A 149 11.21 17.89 -6.53
N SER A 150 11.47 17.39 -7.71
CA SER A 150 10.72 16.29 -8.35
C SER A 150 10.76 14.97 -7.57
N ASP A 151 11.75 14.81 -6.72
CA ASP A 151 11.99 13.64 -5.88
C ASP A 151 11.27 13.66 -4.52
N HIS A 152 10.53 14.73 -4.21
CA HIS A 152 9.81 14.91 -2.95
C HIS A 152 8.29 14.92 -3.12
N VAL A 153 7.79 14.18 -4.07
CA VAL A 153 6.36 14.04 -4.35
C VAL A 153 5.89 12.59 -4.12
N PRO A 154 4.61 12.36 -3.79
CA PRO A 154 4.10 11.01 -3.65
C PRO A 154 3.95 10.35 -5.03
N LEU A 155 4.95 9.62 -5.47
CA LEU A 155 5.01 9.00 -6.80
C LEU A 155 3.77 8.19 -7.19
N THR A 156 3.01 7.72 -6.23
CA THR A 156 1.79 6.92 -6.43
C THR A 156 0.51 7.70 -6.23
N ASN A 157 0.56 9.00 -5.90
CA ASN A 157 -0.54 9.83 -5.43
C ASN A 157 -1.17 9.36 -4.11
N TYR A 158 -0.44 8.56 -3.33
CA TYR A 158 -0.79 8.18 -1.97
C TYR A 158 0.35 8.51 -1.03
N SER A 159 0.03 8.73 0.24
CA SER A 159 1.03 8.84 1.30
C SER A 159 0.64 8.00 2.50
N THR A 160 1.64 7.60 3.27
CA THR A 160 1.44 6.79 4.46
C THR A 160 0.95 7.64 5.62
N ARG A 161 -0.15 7.23 6.28
CA ARG A 161 -0.66 7.82 7.52
C ARG A 161 -0.27 7.00 8.74
N LYS A 162 -0.20 5.69 8.60
CA LYS A 162 0.15 4.78 9.69
C LYS A 162 1.53 5.08 10.24
N TYR A 163 1.66 5.10 11.57
CA TYR A 163 2.86 5.49 12.32
C TYR A 163 3.31 6.95 12.17
N ILE A 164 2.50 7.82 11.60
CA ILE A 164 2.70 9.25 11.74
C ILE A 164 2.07 9.69 13.04
N TYR A 165 2.85 10.34 13.88
CA TYR A 165 2.35 10.89 15.14
C TYR A 165 1.53 12.14 14.84
N THR A 166 0.23 12.07 15.04
CA THR A 166 -0.72 13.14 14.74
C THR A 166 -1.19 13.90 15.99
N GLU A 167 -0.95 13.36 17.18
CA GLU A 167 -1.17 14.09 18.42
C GLU A 167 -0.04 15.07 18.63
N TRP A 168 -0.23 16.18 18.00
CA TRP A 168 0.75 17.22 17.89
C TRP A 168 1.02 17.90 19.24
N ASN A 169 2.23 17.74 19.72
CA ASN A 169 2.80 18.60 20.73
C ASN A 169 4.05 19.26 20.11
N PRO A 170 3.98 20.55 19.76
CA PRO A 170 5.10 21.22 19.13
C PRO A 170 6.29 21.27 20.09
N ARG A 171 7.26 20.41 19.87
CA ARG A 171 8.47 20.35 20.67
C ARG A 171 9.66 20.70 19.78
N PRO A 172 10.69 21.37 20.31
CA PRO A 172 11.90 21.65 19.55
C PRO A 172 12.54 20.36 19.03
N PHE A 173 12.99 20.36 17.81
CA PHE A 173 13.50 19.20 17.09
C PHE A 173 14.59 18.41 17.82
N TYR A 174 15.43 19.07 18.56
CA TYR A 174 16.60 18.49 19.24
C TYR A 174 16.33 18.19 20.71
N ASN A 175 15.30 17.73 21.19
CA ASN A 175 15.08 17.26 22.57
C ASN A 175 13.62 16.82 22.76
N VAL A 176 13.06 16.18 21.75
CA VAL A 176 11.68 15.75 21.81
C VAL A 176 11.61 14.38 22.47
N TYR A 177 11.18 14.36 23.71
CA TYR A 177 10.65 13.13 24.28
C TYR A 177 9.22 12.96 23.81
N THR A 178 8.96 11.88 23.10
CA THR A 178 7.61 11.48 22.69
C THR A 178 7.21 10.24 23.46
N ASP A 179 5.94 10.09 23.76
CA ASP A 179 5.38 8.85 24.33
C ASP A 179 5.25 7.75 23.27
N TYR A 180 5.97 7.89 22.16
CA TYR A 180 5.94 6.92 21.09
C TYR A 180 6.52 5.59 21.54
N HIS A 181 5.73 4.54 21.37
CA HIS A 181 6.14 3.18 21.63
C HIS A 181 6.31 2.44 20.30
N LYS A 182 7.51 1.94 20.05
CA LYS A 182 7.74 1.06 18.89
C LYS A 182 7.05 -0.26 19.14
N ILE A 183 6.01 -0.54 18.37
CA ILE A 183 5.31 -1.83 18.43
C ILE A 183 6.19 -2.87 17.75
N LEU A 184 6.70 -3.84 18.52
CA LEU A 184 7.47 -4.97 18.00
C LEU A 184 6.56 -6.13 17.59
N PHE A 185 5.50 -6.36 18.36
CA PHE A 185 4.55 -7.43 18.16
C PHE A 185 3.18 -7.04 18.69
N ARG A 186 2.11 -7.42 18.00
CA ARG A 186 0.74 -7.14 18.42
C ARG A 186 -0.20 -8.32 18.18
N TYR A 187 -1.33 -8.30 18.83
CA TYR A 187 -2.29 -9.42 18.82
C TYR A 187 -2.81 -9.74 17.41
N GLY A 188 -3.07 -8.74 16.56
CA GLY A 188 -3.47 -8.96 15.17
C GLY A 188 -2.46 -9.82 14.39
N ARG A 189 -1.15 -9.61 14.59
CA ARG A 189 -0.11 -10.47 13.99
C ARG A 189 -0.19 -11.91 14.52
N ALA A 190 -0.45 -12.10 15.82
CA ALA A 190 -0.58 -13.44 16.40
C ALA A 190 -1.79 -14.19 15.80
N LEU A 191 -2.93 -13.48 15.64
CA LEU A 191 -4.12 -14.05 15.00
C LEU A 191 -3.83 -14.49 13.56
N LEU A 192 -3.18 -13.63 12.77
CA LEU A 192 -2.83 -13.96 11.39
C LEU A 192 -1.81 -15.10 11.28
N ASN A 193 -0.84 -15.18 12.20
CA ASN A 193 0.06 -16.32 12.26
C ASN A 193 -0.70 -17.63 12.58
N LYS A 194 -1.68 -17.57 13.50
CA LYS A 194 -2.55 -18.71 13.79
C LYS A 194 -3.39 -19.10 12.59
N ALA A 195 -3.98 -18.13 11.88
CA ALA A 195 -4.77 -18.38 10.68
C ALA A 195 -3.92 -19.08 9.60
N GLU A 196 -2.67 -18.61 9.35
CA GLU A 196 -1.76 -19.27 8.40
C GLU A 196 -1.45 -20.71 8.81
N ALA A 197 -1.13 -20.95 10.07
CA ALA A 197 -0.87 -22.28 10.55
C ALA A 197 -2.06 -23.23 10.35
N LEU A 198 -3.27 -22.74 10.57
CA LEU A 198 -4.50 -23.51 10.34
C LEU A 198 -4.74 -23.80 8.85
N LEU A 199 -4.47 -22.84 7.96
CA LEU A 199 -4.51 -23.04 6.50
C LEU A 199 -3.51 -24.13 6.07
N ARG A 200 -2.27 -24.06 6.59
CA ARG A 200 -1.24 -25.09 6.33
C ARG A 200 -1.65 -26.48 6.80
N LEU A 201 -2.48 -26.57 7.82
CA LEU A 201 -3.07 -27.82 8.32
C LEU A 201 -4.38 -28.19 7.60
N ASN A 202 -4.76 -27.47 6.57
CA ASN A 202 -6.02 -27.62 5.83
C ASN A 202 -7.28 -27.51 6.72
N LYS A 203 -7.20 -26.71 7.79
CA LYS A 203 -8.30 -26.43 8.71
C LYS A 203 -9.01 -25.13 8.32
N VAL A 204 -9.64 -25.15 7.15
CA VAL A 204 -10.18 -23.97 6.48
C VAL A 204 -11.17 -23.21 7.37
N ALA A 205 -12.17 -23.87 7.91
CA ALA A 205 -13.20 -23.21 8.73
C ALA A 205 -12.61 -22.55 9.99
N GLU A 206 -11.66 -23.21 10.67
CA GLU A 206 -10.98 -22.65 11.84
C GLU A 206 -10.11 -21.46 11.44
N ALA A 207 -9.41 -21.51 10.31
CA ALA A 207 -8.57 -20.43 9.80
C ALA A 207 -9.41 -19.18 9.47
N VAL A 208 -10.52 -19.36 8.75
CA VAL A 208 -11.44 -18.28 8.40
C VAL A 208 -12.07 -17.64 9.64
N ALA A 209 -12.41 -18.43 10.64
CA ALA A 209 -12.93 -17.91 11.90
C ALA A 209 -11.90 -17.02 12.64
N VAL A 210 -10.62 -17.38 12.60
CA VAL A 210 -9.53 -16.56 13.17
C VAL A 210 -9.28 -15.31 12.33
N LEU A 211 -9.23 -15.45 11.01
CA LEU A 211 -9.09 -14.34 10.06
C LEU A 211 -10.17 -13.27 10.28
N ASN A 212 -11.41 -13.68 10.46
CA ASN A 212 -12.53 -12.79 10.66
C ASN A 212 -12.43 -11.94 11.94
N GLN A 213 -11.59 -12.30 12.90
CA GLN A 213 -11.39 -11.47 14.08
C GLN A 213 -10.72 -10.12 13.74
N THR A 214 -9.78 -10.09 12.81
CA THR A 214 -9.17 -8.83 12.34
C THR A 214 -10.04 -8.18 11.27
N ARG A 215 -10.50 -8.96 10.29
CA ARG A 215 -11.31 -8.47 9.16
C ARG A 215 -12.56 -7.70 9.61
N VAL A 216 -13.32 -8.28 10.53
CA VAL A 216 -14.57 -7.68 11.02
C VAL A 216 -14.29 -6.58 12.04
N THR A 217 -13.41 -6.83 13.02
CA THR A 217 -13.21 -5.89 14.13
C THR A 217 -12.40 -4.67 13.73
N HIS A 218 -11.31 -4.86 13.00
CA HIS A 218 -10.43 -3.76 12.58
C HIS A 218 -10.89 -3.17 11.23
N GLY A 219 -11.18 -4.04 10.27
CA GLY A 219 -11.60 -3.62 8.93
C GLY A 219 -13.03 -3.11 8.86
N GLY A 220 -13.89 -3.55 9.75
CA GLY A 220 -15.35 -3.27 9.66
C GLY A 220 -15.97 -3.90 8.42
N LEU A 221 -15.30 -4.86 7.80
CA LEU A 221 -15.77 -5.58 6.63
C LEU A 221 -16.72 -6.71 7.04
N PRO A 222 -17.60 -7.18 6.14
CA PRO A 222 -18.32 -8.43 6.32
C PRO A 222 -17.33 -9.59 6.47
N ALA A 223 -17.72 -10.60 7.23
CA ALA A 223 -16.93 -11.79 7.44
C ALA A 223 -16.62 -12.48 6.11
N SER A 224 -15.41 -13.04 5.99
CA SER A 224 -15.10 -13.97 4.91
C SER A 224 -15.91 -15.26 5.08
N GLU A 225 -16.48 -15.73 3.99
CA GLU A 225 -17.25 -16.97 3.88
C GLU A 225 -16.47 -18.03 3.06
N ALA A 226 -15.14 -17.86 2.94
CA ALA A 226 -14.31 -18.77 2.16
C ALA A 226 -14.45 -20.22 2.67
N ALA A 227 -14.88 -21.11 1.79
CA ALA A 227 -15.14 -22.53 2.09
C ALA A 227 -14.05 -23.45 1.52
N THR A 228 -13.30 -23.00 0.53
CA THR A 228 -12.18 -23.75 -0.06
C THR A 228 -10.84 -23.26 0.48
N LEU A 229 -9.83 -24.12 0.45
CA LEU A 229 -8.48 -23.76 0.86
C LEU A 229 -7.93 -22.61 -0.01
N ALA A 230 -8.19 -22.62 -1.31
CA ALA A 230 -7.74 -21.60 -2.24
C ALA A 230 -8.37 -20.22 -1.92
N ASP A 231 -9.69 -20.16 -1.73
CA ASP A 231 -10.37 -18.92 -1.39
C ASP A 231 -9.92 -18.38 -0.03
N ALA A 232 -9.73 -19.28 0.95
CA ALA A 232 -9.26 -18.89 2.27
C ALA A 232 -7.82 -18.35 2.24
N TRP A 233 -6.93 -18.90 1.41
CA TRP A 233 -5.60 -18.33 1.19
C TRP A 233 -5.65 -16.97 0.51
N LYS A 234 -6.54 -16.79 -0.47
CA LYS A 234 -6.74 -15.48 -1.14
C LYS A 234 -7.16 -14.42 -0.13
N ASP A 235 -8.20 -14.70 0.66
CA ASP A 235 -8.68 -13.77 1.68
C ASP A 235 -7.61 -13.51 2.76
N TYR A 236 -6.87 -14.55 3.15
CA TYR A 236 -5.81 -14.43 4.13
C TYR A 236 -4.64 -13.54 3.64
N LYS A 237 -4.21 -13.68 2.39
CA LYS A 237 -3.14 -12.84 1.80
C LYS A 237 -3.54 -11.36 1.84
N ILE A 238 -4.75 -11.06 1.41
CA ILE A 238 -5.31 -9.70 1.44
C ILE A 238 -5.36 -9.17 2.88
N GLU A 239 -5.96 -9.93 3.79
CA GLU A 239 -6.11 -9.53 5.19
C GLU A 239 -4.76 -9.30 5.86
N ARG A 240 -3.78 -10.18 5.62
CA ARG A 240 -2.44 -10.03 6.18
C ARG A 240 -1.72 -8.79 5.66
N ARG A 241 -1.82 -8.52 4.35
CA ARG A 241 -1.19 -7.34 3.72
C ARG A 241 -1.74 -6.05 4.29
N VAL A 242 -3.06 -5.95 4.41
CA VAL A 242 -3.75 -4.76 4.93
C VAL A 242 -3.51 -4.58 6.42
N GLU A 243 -3.70 -5.63 7.22
CA GLU A 243 -3.55 -5.58 8.68
C GLU A 243 -2.13 -5.23 9.09
N LEU A 244 -1.13 -5.83 8.45
CA LEU A 244 0.29 -5.67 8.80
C LEU A 244 1.01 -4.66 7.89
N PHE A 245 0.26 -3.84 7.16
CA PHE A 245 0.84 -2.76 6.36
C PHE A 245 1.83 -1.94 7.20
N TRP A 246 2.99 -1.65 6.62
CA TRP A 246 4.07 -0.87 7.23
C TRP A 246 4.72 -1.48 8.48
N GLU A 247 4.51 -2.78 8.73
CA GLU A 247 5.11 -3.50 9.86
C GLU A 247 6.29 -4.42 9.46
N GLY A 248 6.84 -4.24 8.27
CA GLY A 248 7.95 -5.03 7.76
C GLY A 248 7.62 -6.51 7.52
N ASP A 249 6.33 -6.83 7.30
CA ASP A 249 5.86 -8.21 7.21
C ASP A 249 5.75 -8.75 5.78
N TRP A 250 5.25 -7.92 4.85
CA TRP A 250 4.79 -8.40 3.54
C TRP A 250 5.88 -9.10 2.75
N TYR A 251 7.05 -8.46 2.59
CA TYR A 251 8.15 -9.04 1.83
C TYR A 251 8.59 -10.42 2.38
N PHE A 252 8.75 -10.54 3.70
CA PHE A 252 9.12 -11.80 4.32
C PHE A 252 8.00 -12.86 4.23
N SER A 253 6.75 -12.45 4.21
CA SER A 253 5.63 -13.36 3.95
C SER A 253 5.68 -13.89 2.52
N LEU A 254 5.95 -13.04 1.53
CA LEU A 254 6.12 -13.46 0.14
C LEU A 254 7.29 -14.44 -0.01
N LEU A 255 8.44 -14.17 0.61
CA LEU A 255 9.58 -15.09 0.60
C LEU A 255 9.20 -16.47 1.17
N ARG A 256 8.52 -16.48 2.32
CA ARG A 256 8.09 -17.70 2.98
C ARG A 256 7.08 -18.49 2.13
N TRP A 257 6.11 -17.81 1.53
CA TRP A 257 5.11 -18.46 0.70
C TRP A 257 5.69 -18.96 -0.61
N GLY A 258 6.54 -18.19 -1.26
CA GLY A 258 7.23 -18.61 -2.48
C GLY A 258 8.19 -19.79 -2.22
N LYS A 259 8.92 -19.78 -1.09
CA LYS A 259 9.85 -20.86 -0.76
C LYS A 259 9.14 -22.18 -0.41
N TYR A 260 8.04 -22.12 0.37
CA TYR A 260 7.49 -23.30 1.04
C TYR A 260 6.02 -23.59 0.75
N GLY A 261 5.28 -22.67 0.14
CA GLY A 261 3.83 -22.77 0.12
C GLY A 261 3.20 -22.76 -1.26
N LYS A 262 2.88 -23.94 -1.79
CA LYS A 262 2.18 -24.08 -3.06
C LYS A 262 0.82 -23.37 -3.08
N GLU A 263 -0.02 -23.65 -2.08
CA GLU A 263 -1.37 -23.10 -1.98
C GLU A 263 -1.36 -21.58 -1.73
N ALA A 264 -0.37 -21.11 -0.97
CA ALA A 264 -0.21 -19.69 -0.67
C ALA A 264 0.30 -18.86 -1.86
N ASN A 265 0.82 -19.50 -2.89
CA ASN A 265 1.33 -18.85 -4.10
C ASN A 265 0.56 -19.27 -5.37
N ASP A 266 -0.75 -19.38 -5.23
CA ASP A 266 -1.72 -19.62 -6.31
C ASP A 266 -1.45 -20.93 -7.08
N GLY A 267 -1.07 -21.98 -6.33
CA GLY A 267 -0.82 -23.30 -6.88
C GLY A 267 0.54 -23.50 -7.55
N LYS A 268 1.39 -22.47 -7.60
CA LYS A 268 2.77 -22.60 -8.09
C LYS A 268 3.59 -23.51 -7.17
N GLU A 269 4.52 -24.25 -7.76
CA GLU A 269 5.39 -25.15 -6.99
C GLU A 269 6.24 -24.39 -5.97
N PRO A 270 6.54 -24.98 -4.80
CA PRO A 270 7.46 -24.37 -3.84
C PRO A 270 8.80 -24.03 -4.49
N GLY A 271 9.34 -22.86 -4.18
CA GLY A 271 10.56 -22.32 -4.77
C GLY A 271 10.39 -21.61 -6.11
N SER A 272 9.17 -21.58 -6.68
CA SER A 272 8.85 -20.76 -7.85
C SER A 272 8.74 -19.29 -7.46
N VAL A 273 9.00 -18.39 -8.41
CA VAL A 273 8.77 -16.95 -8.22
C VAL A 273 7.26 -16.68 -8.25
N ILE A 274 6.73 -16.10 -7.18
CA ILE A 274 5.35 -15.66 -7.11
C ILE A 274 5.19 -14.26 -7.69
N ASP A 275 4.02 -13.98 -8.25
CA ASP A 275 3.79 -12.76 -9.03
C ASP A 275 3.97 -11.49 -8.21
N GLU A 276 3.58 -11.49 -6.95
CA GLU A 276 3.71 -10.33 -6.07
C GLU A 276 5.16 -9.91 -5.79
N LEU A 277 6.15 -10.80 -5.97
CA LEU A 277 7.58 -10.46 -5.85
C LEU A 277 8.10 -9.65 -7.05
N ILE A 278 7.48 -9.83 -8.21
CA ILE A 278 7.85 -9.18 -9.46
C ILE A 278 6.77 -8.22 -9.96
N GLU A 279 5.68 -8.07 -9.23
CA GLU A 279 4.60 -7.15 -9.56
C GLU A 279 5.12 -5.71 -9.59
N PRO A 280 4.92 -4.96 -10.69
CA PRO A 280 5.36 -3.58 -10.74
C PRO A 280 4.57 -2.73 -9.75
N ALA A 281 5.22 -1.73 -9.17
CA ALA A 281 4.50 -0.73 -8.39
C ALA A 281 3.60 0.09 -9.32
N THR A 282 2.35 0.29 -8.91
CA THR A 282 1.40 1.09 -9.67
C THR A 282 1.02 2.37 -8.93
N PHE A 283 0.72 3.40 -9.70
CA PHE A 283 0.18 4.67 -9.23
C PHE A 283 -1.24 4.86 -9.72
N ILE A 284 -1.94 5.79 -9.13
CA ILE A 284 -3.20 6.31 -9.64
C ILE A 284 -3.07 7.78 -10.02
N GLU A 285 -3.67 8.16 -11.11
CA GLU A 285 -3.86 9.55 -11.48
C GLU A 285 -5.36 9.82 -11.56
N ILE A 286 -5.83 10.77 -10.78
CA ILE A 286 -7.22 11.23 -10.79
C ILE A 286 -7.23 12.58 -11.49
N LYS A 287 -8.06 12.72 -12.51
CA LYS A 287 -8.22 13.96 -13.22
C LYS A 287 -8.66 15.10 -12.27
N THR A 288 -8.25 16.34 -12.54
CA THR A 288 -8.54 17.50 -11.69
C THR A 288 -10.03 17.67 -11.41
N ASP A 289 -10.87 17.43 -12.43
CA ASP A 289 -12.33 17.50 -12.30
C ASP A 289 -12.97 16.23 -11.71
N ARG A 290 -12.15 15.24 -11.35
CA ARG A 290 -12.57 13.93 -10.79
C ARG A 290 -13.57 13.15 -11.65
N THR A 291 -13.55 13.38 -12.97
CA THR A 291 -14.39 12.64 -13.91
C THR A 291 -13.73 11.38 -14.43
N ALA A 292 -12.43 11.20 -14.24
CA ALA A 292 -11.68 10.05 -14.70
C ALA A 292 -10.53 9.69 -13.74
N ALA A 293 -10.13 8.43 -13.75
CA ALA A 293 -8.96 7.93 -13.04
C ALA A 293 -8.17 6.96 -13.92
N TYR A 294 -6.86 6.99 -13.77
CA TYR A 294 -5.90 6.19 -14.54
C TYR A 294 -4.96 5.47 -13.59
N VAL A 295 -4.75 4.18 -13.80
CA VAL A 295 -3.78 3.37 -13.07
C VAL A 295 -2.69 2.94 -14.03
N GLY A 296 -1.44 3.19 -13.67
CA GLY A 296 -0.29 2.84 -14.49
C GLY A 296 0.89 2.37 -13.63
N ASN A 297 1.96 1.93 -14.29
CA ASN A 297 3.20 1.57 -13.61
C ASN A 297 3.94 2.83 -13.16
N VAL A 298 4.46 2.80 -11.94
CA VAL A 298 5.51 3.75 -11.56
C VAL A 298 6.76 3.35 -12.32
N GLN A 299 7.14 4.14 -13.32
CA GLN A 299 8.41 3.96 -14.00
C GLN A 299 9.54 4.57 -13.16
N LEU A 300 10.27 3.71 -12.49
CA LEU A 300 11.59 4.04 -12.00
C LEU A 300 12.57 3.44 -13.00
N SER A 301 13.09 4.27 -13.93
CA SER A 301 14.20 3.93 -14.83
C SER A 301 14.29 2.46 -15.27
N ASN A 302 13.57 2.10 -16.32
CA ASN A 302 13.71 0.86 -17.11
C ASN A 302 13.54 -0.49 -16.38
N ASP A 303 13.24 -0.53 -15.09
CA ASP A 303 13.36 -1.78 -14.36
C ASP A 303 12.00 -2.36 -13.96
N ASP A 304 11.62 -3.37 -14.71
CA ASP A 304 10.70 -4.38 -14.16
C ASP A 304 11.30 -4.92 -12.86
N ARG A 305 10.50 -5.07 -11.83
CA ARG A 305 10.97 -5.77 -10.64
C ARG A 305 11.38 -7.17 -11.03
N THR A 306 12.63 -7.53 -10.71
CA THR A 306 13.15 -8.87 -10.94
C THR A 306 13.37 -9.57 -9.61
N PHE A 307 13.16 -10.87 -9.58
CA PHE A 307 13.45 -11.70 -8.42
C PHE A 307 14.13 -12.99 -8.86
N ASP A 308 15.31 -13.23 -8.33
CA ASP A 308 16.05 -14.46 -8.54
C ASP A 308 15.71 -15.44 -7.42
N VAL A 309 15.44 -16.71 -7.75
CA VAL A 309 15.04 -17.74 -6.78
C VAL A 309 16.06 -17.96 -5.66
N ARG A 310 17.35 -17.68 -5.88
CA ARG A 310 18.38 -17.71 -4.83
C ARG A 310 18.07 -16.71 -3.71
N SER A 311 17.39 -15.61 -4.03
CA SER A 311 17.03 -14.55 -3.09
C SER A 311 15.95 -14.96 -2.07
N TYR A 312 15.38 -16.15 -2.18
CA TYR A 312 14.59 -16.73 -1.08
C TYR A 312 15.41 -16.98 0.19
N LEU A 313 16.72 -17.12 0.04
CA LEU A 313 17.66 -17.20 1.17
C LEU A 313 18.70 -16.09 0.99
N PHE A 314 18.86 -15.26 2.00
CA PHE A 314 19.90 -14.22 1.96
C PHE A 314 21.30 -14.84 2.00
N PRO A 315 22.30 -14.22 1.35
CA PRO A 315 23.67 -14.67 1.45
C PRO A 315 24.19 -14.51 2.87
N ILE A 316 25.04 -15.46 3.31
CA ILE A 316 25.85 -15.25 4.50
C ILE A 316 26.92 -14.21 4.13
N THR A 317 26.95 -13.08 4.83
CA THR A 317 27.88 -11.99 4.49
C THR A 317 29.32 -12.38 4.72
N LYS A 318 30.23 -11.90 3.88
CA LYS A 318 31.69 -12.16 4.03
C LYS A 318 32.20 -11.82 5.41
N SER A 319 31.72 -10.76 6.02
CA SER A 319 32.10 -10.35 7.38
C SER A 319 31.73 -11.40 8.42
N VAL A 320 30.60 -12.07 8.28
CA VAL A 320 30.19 -13.16 9.18
C VAL A 320 31.09 -14.38 8.99
N ILE A 321 31.36 -14.78 7.73
CA ILE A 321 32.24 -15.89 7.42
C ILE A 321 33.64 -15.62 7.98
N GLN A 322 34.19 -14.44 7.76
CA GLN A 322 35.53 -14.08 8.24
C GLN A 322 35.63 -13.96 9.76
N ALA A 323 34.55 -13.58 10.43
CA ALA A 323 34.54 -13.42 11.88
C ALA A 323 34.27 -14.74 12.64
N ASN A 324 33.82 -15.78 11.96
CA ASN A 324 33.45 -17.05 12.59
C ASN A 324 34.20 -18.23 11.94
N SER A 325 35.21 -18.74 12.66
CA SER A 325 36.02 -19.88 12.17
C SER A 325 35.25 -21.21 12.01
N ALA A 326 34.00 -21.28 12.48
CA ALA A 326 33.16 -22.44 12.31
C ALA A 326 32.32 -22.39 11.00
N ILE A 327 32.39 -21.28 10.24
CA ILE A 327 31.69 -21.09 8.97
C ILE A 327 32.72 -20.97 7.86
N ASN A 328 32.57 -21.75 6.81
CA ASN A 328 33.43 -21.71 5.62
C ASN A 328 32.64 -21.08 4.44
N GLU A 329 33.36 -20.71 3.39
CA GLU A 329 32.71 -20.22 2.14
C GLU A 329 31.79 -21.28 1.52
N SER A 330 32.08 -22.55 1.70
CA SER A 330 31.23 -23.68 1.26
C SER A 330 29.91 -23.81 2.02
N ASP A 331 29.74 -23.12 3.14
CA ASP A 331 28.50 -23.12 3.92
C ASP A 331 27.52 -22.02 3.44
N GLN A 332 27.88 -21.35 2.37
CA GLN A 332 27.05 -20.32 1.75
C GLN A 332 25.70 -20.87 1.29
N ASN A 333 24.66 -20.06 1.34
CA ASN A 333 23.37 -20.44 0.82
C ASN A 333 23.42 -20.69 -0.70
N PRO A 334 22.66 -21.70 -1.21
CA PRO A 334 22.71 -22.08 -2.62
C PRO A 334 22.47 -20.90 -3.56
N GLY A 335 23.31 -20.78 -4.58
CA GLY A 335 23.29 -19.72 -5.58
C GLY A 335 24.04 -18.44 -5.20
N TRP A 336 24.77 -18.48 -4.06
CA TRP A 336 25.60 -17.36 -3.58
C TRP A 336 27.08 -17.75 -3.39
N GLU A 337 27.47 -18.93 -3.87
CA GLU A 337 28.85 -19.42 -3.81
C GLU A 337 29.83 -18.56 -4.62
#